data_50d39639a1978e44306efb9081c08854
#
_entry.id   50d39639a1978e44306efb9081c08854
#
_cell.length_a   1.000
_cell.length_b   1.000
_cell.length_c   1.000
_cell.angle_alpha   90.00
_cell.angle_beta   90.00
_cell.angle_gamma   90.00
#
_symmetry.space_group_name_H-M   'P 1'
#
loop_
_entity.id
_entity.type
_entity.pdbx_description
1 polymer ?
#
loop_
_entity_poly.entity_id
_entity_poly.type
_entity_poly.pdbx_seq_one_letter_code
_entity_poly.pdbx_strand_id
1 'polypeptide(L)'
;MLARIAYQVYWIGRYVARAEFTARMLDGVFQASLQAQGSAARRPLSWEAVMAVMGAGTEHAGPVPAREAVRALTLDPESPASVTACVERAREGARTVRDVVSAEMWEALNTLFLELNDSDLGAALQTGPYSVYSFVRERCALWWGLADETMLRDGAYFFLGAGRHAESAEMIVRMLRVALSGRDARGDPGAGGDGALALLQAVGGLEAFRRSVPRPVDPETVAEFLTFETDYPHSVGASIEALQSALGEIGATGRGAPPVLRLARLRAELEFHRGIETGADAAANRGGRSMSELLEHIQLELAVVDTEIERRYFTGEAPVRQVVST
;
A
#
# COMPACT_ATOMS: atom_id res chain seq x y z
N MET A 1 -26.07 -5.11 2.44
CA MET A 1 -25.42 -5.28 1.10
C MET A 1 -25.15 -6.74 0.87
N LEU A 2 -25.25 -7.23 -0.37
CA LEU A 2 -24.93 -8.61 -0.70
C LEU A 2 -23.43 -8.86 -0.56
N ALA A 3 -23.03 -10.05 -0.05
CA ALA A 3 -21.63 -10.42 0.15
C ALA A 3 -20.79 -10.29 -1.15
N ARG A 4 -21.37 -10.66 -2.30
CA ARG A 4 -20.73 -10.50 -3.60
C ARG A 4 -20.39 -9.02 -3.94
N ILE A 5 -21.30 -8.08 -3.66
CA ILE A 5 -21.07 -6.66 -3.92
C ILE A 5 -19.98 -6.13 -2.98
N ALA A 6 -20.04 -6.51 -1.69
CA ALA A 6 -19.01 -6.16 -0.71
C ALA A 6 -17.62 -6.61 -1.15
N TYR A 7 -17.51 -7.89 -1.57
CA TYR A 7 -16.28 -8.46 -2.13
C TYR A 7 -15.76 -7.65 -3.32
N GLN A 8 -16.61 -7.40 -4.33
CA GLN A 8 -16.19 -6.70 -5.53
C GLN A 8 -15.69 -5.29 -5.22
N VAL A 9 -16.44 -4.54 -4.41
CA VAL A 9 -16.09 -3.15 -4.07
C VAL A 9 -14.79 -3.08 -3.25
N TYR A 10 -14.62 -3.99 -2.29
CA TYR A 10 -13.37 -4.12 -1.52
C TYR A 10 -12.17 -4.37 -2.43
N TRP A 11 -12.28 -5.32 -3.36
CA TRP A 11 -11.19 -5.65 -4.29
C TRP A 11 -10.93 -4.56 -5.32
N ILE A 12 -11.96 -3.83 -5.78
CA ILE A 12 -11.75 -2.62 -6.59
C ILE A 12 -10.85 -1.64 -5.84
N GLY A 13 -11.16 -1.37 -4.56
CA GLY A 13 -10.33 -0.52 -3.71
C GLY A 13 -8.88 -0.99 -3.63
N ARG A 14 -8.66 -2.29 -3.42
CA ARG A 14 -7.32 -2.88 -3.39
C ARG A 14 -6.59 -2.74 -4.73
N TYR A 15 -7.24 -3.06 -5.84
CA TYR A 15 -6.61 -3.01 -7.16
C TYR A 15 -6.23 -1.58 -7.59
N VAL A 16 -7.10 -0.59 -7.36
CA VAL A 16 -6.78 0.82 -7.68
C VAL A 16 -5.62 1.31 -6.81
N ALA A 17 -5.63 1.00 -5.51
CA ALA A 17 -4.53 1.35 -4.61
C ALA A 17 -3.22 0.67 -5.03
N ARG A 18 -3.25 -0.62 -5.39
CA ARG A 18 -2.07 -1.37 -5.86
C ARG A 18 -1.51 -0.78 -7.15
N ALA A 19 -2.35 -0.46 -8.13
CA ALA A 19 -1.91 0.18 -9.37
C ALA A 19 -1.22 1.53 -9.09
N GLU A 20 -1.79 2.34 -8.21
CA GLU A 20 -1.22 3.61 -7.77
C GLU A 20 0.15 3.43 -7.10
N PHE A 21 0.25 2.53 -6.11
CA PHE A 21 1.51 2.25 -5.41
C PHE A 21 2.59 1.68 -6.35
N THR A 22 2.21 0.77 -7.26
CA THR A 22 3.15 0.24 -8.25
C THR A 22 3.70 1.36 -9.12
N ALA A 23 2.83 2.23 -9.65
CA ALA A 23 3.25 3.37 -10.46
C ALA A 23 4.15 4.35 -9.68
N ARG A 24 3.82 4.66 -8.42
CA ARG A 24 4.64 5.51 -7.55
C ARG A 24 6.01 4.90 -7.26
N MET A 25 6.06 3.60 -6.98
CA MET A 25 7.30 2.88 -6.72
C MET A 25 8.21 2.91 -7.94
N LEU A 26 7.68 2.57 -9.11
CA LEU A 26 8.44 2.56 -10.36
C LEU A 26 8.97 3.95 -10.72
N ASP A 27 8.14 4.99 -10.57
CA ASP A 27 8.57 6.37 -10.78
C ASP A 27 9.68 6.78 -9.80
N GLY A 28 9.51 6.48 -8.50
CA GLY A 28 10.49 6.80 -7.46
C GLY A 28 11.86 6.15 -7.72
N VAL A 29 11.87 4.88 -8.13
CA VAL A 29 13.10 4.17 -8.45
C VAL A 29 13.76 4.71 -9.72
N PHE A 30 12.98 5.07 -10.74
CA PHE A 30 13.50 5.74 -11.93
C PHE A 30 14.15 7.08 -11.58
N GLN A 31 13.48 7.93 -10.81
CA GLN A 31 14.01 9.23 -10.39
C GLN A 31 15.31 9.06 -9.57
N ALA A 32 15.34 8.11 -8.63
CA ALA A 32 16.51 7.80 -7.85
C ALA A 32 17.68 7.29 -8.74
N SER A 33 17.38 6.47 -9.75
CA SER A 33 18.38 5.96 -10.70
C SER A 33 18.98 7.07 -11.56
N LEU A 34 18.17 8.03 -12.00
CA LEU A 34 18.65 9.20 -12.75
C LEU A 34 19.57 10.09 -11.88
N GLN A 35 19.19 10.32 -10.62
CA GLN A 35 19.98 11.10 -9.69
C GLN A 35 21.31 10.41 -9.28
N ALA A 36 21.34 9.10 -9.31
CA ALA A 36 22.54 8.31 -9.02
C ALA A 36 23.55 8.28 -10.19
N GLN A 37 23.13 8.60 -11.42
CA GLN A 37 24.02 8.72 -12.56
C GLN A 37 25.01 9.87 -12.32
N GLY A 38 26.26 9.52 -12.09
CA GLY A 38 27.34 10.49 -11.79
C GLY A 38 27.82 10.51 -10.33
N SER A 39 27.26 9.70 -9.45
CA SER A 39 27.72 9.55 -8.07
C SER A 39 27.93 8.08 -7.71
N ALA A 40 29.15 7.64 -7.53
CA ALA A 40 29.48 6.28 -7.07
C ALA A 40 28.97 5.97 -5.65
N ALA A 41 28.58 7.00 -4.89
CA ALA A 41 28.11 6.88 -3.52
C ALA A 41 26.59 6.63 -3.43
N ARG A 42 25.82 6.92 -4.48
CA ARG A 42 24.36 6.77 -4.49
C ARG A 42 23.93 5.40 -5.00
N ARG A 43 23.19 4.67 -4.17
CA ARG A 43 22.63 3.36 -4.54
C ARG A 43 21.12 3.40 -4.41
N PRO A 44 20.37 3.57 -5.52
CA PRO A 44 18.91 3.46 -5.50
C PRO A 44 18.49 2.05 -5.09
N LEU A 45 17.22 1.87 -4.73
CA LEU A 45 16.64 0.55 -4.53
C LEU A 45 16.92 -0.33 -5.77
N SER A 46 17.33 -1.56 -5.52
CA SER A 46 17.55 -2.50 -6.63
C SER A 46 16.21 -2.96 -7.22
N TRP A 47 16.22 -3.37 -8.49
CA TRP A 47 15.00 -3.86 -9.14
C TRP A 47 14.49 -5.16 -8.51
N GLU A 48 15.38 -5.99 -7.96
CA GLU A 48 15.02 -7.17 -7.15
C GLU A 48 14.23 -6.75 -5.90
N ALA A 49 14.68 -5.70 -5.23
CA ALA A 49 13.98 -5.16 -4.06
C ALA A 49 12.57 -4.66 -4.44
N VAL A 50 12.43 -3.94 -5.57
CA VAL A 50 11.15 -3.48 -6.10
C VAL A 50 10.23 -4.65 -6.41
N MET A 51 10.73 -5.69 -7.10
CA MET A 51 9.97 -6.91 -7.40
C MET A 51 9.52 -7.61 -6.11
N ALA A 52 10.41 -7.73 -5.12
CA ALA A 52 10.09 -8.33 -3.83
C ALA A 52 9.00 -7.55 -3.07
N VAL A 53 9.07 -6.20 -3.04
CA VAL A 53 8.02 -5.35 -2.44
C VAL A 53 6.68 -5.61 -3.11
N MET A 54 6.67 -5.71 -4.42
CA MET A 54 5.43 -5.90 -5.19
C MET A 54 4.91 -7.35 -5.14
N GLY A 55 5.68 -8.28 -4.54
CA GLY A 55 5.32 -9.70 -4.50
C GLY A 55 5.41 -10.37 -5.88
N ALA A 56 6.13 -9.77 -6.81
CA ALA A 56 6.44 -10.36 -8.10
C ALA A 56 7.68 -11.24 -7.95
N GLY A 57 7.52 -12.55 -8.06
CA GLY A 57 8.62 -13.50 -8.01
C GLY A 57 9.62 -13.25 -9.13
N THR A 58 10.92 -13.45 -8.86
CA THR A 58 11.93 -13.50 -9.89
C THR A 58 12.35 -14.95 -10.10
N GLU A 59 12.22 -15.45 -11.31
CA GLU A 59 12.77 -16.77 -11.69
C GLU A 59 14.29 -16.74 -11.87
N HIS A 60 14.91 -15.56 -11.75
CA HIS A 60 16.32 -15.35 -12.00
C HIS A 60 17.17 -15.45 -10.73
N ALA A 61 18.25 -16.22 -10.83
CA ALA A 61 19.28 -16.31 -9.79
C ALA A 61 20.33 -15.17 -9.86
N GLY A 62 19.98 -14.01 -10.44
CA GLY A 62 20.90 -12.88 -10.66
C GLY A 62 20.21 -11.53 -10.66
N PRO A 63 20.96 -10.44 -10.92
CA PRO A 63 20.40 -9.09 -10.98
C PRO A 63 19.29 -8.97 -12.03
N VAL A 64 18.15 -8.40 -11.62
CA VAL A 64 16.98 -8.18 -12.51
C VAL A 64 17.23 -6.92 -13.35
N PRO A 65 17.21 -7.02 -14.70
CA PRO A 65 17.32 -5.84 -15.53
C PRO A 65 16.12 -4.91 -15.35
N ALA A 66 16.35 -3.58 -15.32
CA ALA A 66 15.30 -2.56 -15.20
C ALA A 66 14.15 -2.80 -16.18
N ARG A 67 14.44 -3.13 -17.43
CA ARG A 67 13.46 -3.38 -18.49
C ARG A 67 12.53 -4.56 -18.15
N GLU A 68 13.07 -5.59 -17.51
CA GLU A 68 12.29 -6.77 -17.12
C GLU A 68 11.37 -6.46 -15.96
N ALA A 69 11.88 -5.80 -14.91
CA ALA A 69 11.06 -5.35 -13.78
C ALA A 69 9.94 -4.41 -14.22
N VAL A 70 10.26 -3.43 -15.06
CA VAL A 70 9.27 -2.50 -15.62
C VAL A 70 8.20 -3.25 -16.41
N ARG A 71 8.60 -4.20 -17.27
CA ARG A 71 7.64 -5.00 -18.05
C ARG A 71 6.74 -5.82 -17.12
N ALA A 72 7.32 -6.54 -16.15
CA ALA A 72 6.58 -7.40 -15.22
C ALA A 72 5.61 -6.61 -14.33
N LEU A 73 6.01 -5.40 -13.90
CA LEU A 73 5.21 -4.58 -12.99
C LEU A 73 4.30 -3.57 -13.70
N THR A 74 4.44 -3.39 -15.01
CA THR A 74 3.58 -2.46 -15.76
C THR A 74 2.68 -3.17 -16.76
N LEU A 75 3.23 -4.07 -17.58
CA LEU A 75 2.57 -4.58 -18.77
C LEU A 75 2.11 -6.04 -18.67
N ASP A 76 2.66 -6.83 -17.76
CA ASP A 76 2.37 -8.25 -17.70
C ASP A 76 0.95 -8.49 -17.14
N PRO A 77 0.00 -9.02 -17.95
CA PRO A 77 -1.36 -9.28 -17.51
C PRO A 77 -1.46 -10.43 -16.49
N GLU A 78 -0.49 -11.34 -16.48
CA GLU A 78 -0.46 -12.48 -15.55
C GLU A 78 0.11 -12.08 -14.19
N SER A 79 0.89 -11.00 -14.12
CA SER A 79 1.44 -10.51 -12.86
C SER A 79 0.36 -9.82 -12.01
N PRO A 80 0.03 -10.34 -10.82
CA PRO A 80 -0.99 -9.75 -9.97
C PRO A 80 -0.62 -8.36 -9.43
N ALA A 81 0.64 -7.97 -9.58
CA ALA A 81 1.19 -6.70 -9.14
C ALA A 81 1.32 -5.68 -10.29
N SER A 82 1.11 -6.08 -11.54
CA SER A 82 1.27 -5.16 -12.66
C SER A 82 0.15 -4.12 -12.70
N VAL A 83 0.51 -2.91 -13.15
CA VAL A 83 -0.43 -1.79 -13.26
C VAL A 83 -1.59 -2.16 -14.18
N THR A 84 -1.31 -2.74 -15.37
CA THR A 84 -2.35 -3.12 -16.34
C THR A 84 -3.29 -4.18 -15.77
N ALA A 85 -2.77 -5.24 -15.15
CA ALA A 85 -3.60 -6.29 -14.55
C ALA A 85 -4.45 -5.76 -13.38
N CYS A 86 -3.93 -4.86 -12.56
CA CYS A 86 -4.69 -4.25 -11.47
C CYS A 86 -5.82 -3.37 -12.01
N VAL A 87 -5.55 -2.54 -13.02
CA VAL A 87 -6.56 -1.67 -13.64
C VAL A 87 -7.63 -2.49 -14.35
N GLU A 88 -7.25 -3.56 -15.06
CA GLU A 88 -8.20 -4.47 -15.70
C GLU A 88 -9.13 -5.14 -14.68
N ARG A 89 -8.59 -5.68 -13.59
CA ARG A 89 -9.38 -6.31 -12.53
C ARG A 89 -10.29 -5.31 -11.82
N ALA A 90 -9.81 -4.09 -11.55
CA ALA A 90 -10.64 -3.03 -10.99
C ALA A 90 -11.80 -2.66 -11.92
N ARG A 91 -11.52 -2.53 -13.22
CA ARG A 91 -12.53 -2.24 -14.25
C ARG A 91 -13.57 -3.35 -14.37
N GLU A 92 -13.15 -4.61 -14.43
CA GLU A 92 -14.08 -5.74 -14.49
C GLU A 92 -14.93 -5.83 -13.22
N GLY A 93 -14.35 -5.61 -12.05
CA GLY A 93 -15.08 -5.47 -10.80
C GLY A 93 -16.14 -4.37 -10.87
N ALA A 94 -15.75 -3.16 -11.27
CA ALA A 94 -16.66 -2.01 -11.41
C ALA A 94 -17.79 -2.28 -12.41
N ARG A 95 -17.52 -3.02 -13.49
CA ARG A 95 -18.54 -3.43 -14.46
C ARG A 95 -19.65 -4.27 -13.84
N THR A 96 -19.34 -5.06 -12.82
CA THR A 96 -20.31 -5.95 -12.14
C THR A 96 -21.13 -5.24 -11.05
N VAL A 97 -20.73 -4.03 -10.64
CA VAL A 97 -21.36 -3.25 -9.55
C VAL A 97 -21.69 -1.81 -10.00
N ARG A 98 -22.15 -1.64 -11.23
CA ARG A 98 -22.49 -0.33 -11.82
C ARG A 98 -23.62 0.42 -11.11
N ASP A 99 -24.40 -0.26 -10.35
CA ASP A 99 -25.45 0.30 -9.48
C ASP A 99 -24.90 0.98 -8.22
N VAL A 100 -23.62 0.76 -7.94
CA VAL A 100 -22.93 1.27 -6.74
C VAL A 100 -21.84 2.28 -7.09
N VAL A 101 -21.17 2.10 -8.22
CA VAL A 101 -20.11 2.97 -8.73
C VAL A 101 -20.74 4.04 -9.63
N SER A 102 -20.39 5.32 -9.43
CA SER A 102 -20.92 6.41 -10.26
C SER A 102 -20.48 6.31 -11.73
N ALA A 103 -21.23 6.98 -12.63
CA ALA A 103 -20.86 7.02 -14.04
C ALA A 103 -19.47 7.64 -14.25
N GLU A 104 -19.18 8.73 -13.53
CA GLU A 104 -17.88 9.41 -13.61
C GLU A 104 -16.73 8.51 -13.13
N MET A 105 -16.91 7.76 -12.03
CA MET A 105 -15.92 6.77 -11.59
C MET A 105 -15.68 5.69 -12.63
N TRP A 106 -16.76 5.19 -13.25
CA TRP A 106 -16.64 4.22 -14.34
C TRP A 106 -15.87 4.78 -15.53
N GLU A 107 -16.19 6.00 -15.98
CA GLU A 107 -15.53 6.67 -17.10
C GLU A 107 -14.03 6.89 -16.81
N ALA A 108 -13.69 7.36 -15.62
CA ALA A 108 -12.30 7.57 -15.21
C ALA A 108 -11.49 6.27 -15.25
N LEU A 109 -12.04 5.18 -14.72
CA LEU A 109 -11.37 3.87 -14.70
C LEU A 109 -11.29 3.24 -16.11
N ASN A 110 -12.35 3.38 -16.92
CA ASN A 110 -12.38 2.89 -18.28
C ASN A 110 -11.41 3.65 -19.19
N THR A 111 -11.27 4.97 -19.01
CA THR A 111 -10.28 5.78 -19.72
C THR A 111 -8.86 5.32 -19.36
N LEU A 112 -8.57 5.14 -18.08
CA LEU A 112 -7.27 4.62 -17.64
C LEU A 112 -6.98 3.25 -18.28
N PHE A 113 -7.95 2.35 -18.31
CA PHE A 113 -7.81 1.04 -18.93
C PHE A 113 -7.51 1.13 -20.44
N LEU A 114 -8.24 1.97 -21.17
CA LEU A 114 -8.06 2.12 -22.61
C LEU A 114 -6.67 2.69 -22.97
N GLU A 115 -6.21 3.70 -22.24
CA GLU A 115 -4.88 4.30 -22.42
C GLU A 115 -3.75 3.31 -22.10
N LEU A 116 -3.91 2.47 -21.07
CA LEU A 116 -2.93 1.43 -20.71
C LEU A 116 -2.91 0.25 -21.68
N ASN A 117 -3.96 0.07 -22.48
CA ASN A 117 -4.03 -0.96 -23.52
C ASN A 117 -3.74 -0.41 -24.94
N ASP A 118 -3.33 0.85 -25.04
CA ASP A 118 -2.87 1.40 -26.32
C ASP A 118 -1.57 0.71 -26.76
N SER A 119 -1.46 0.45 -28.06
CA SER A 119 -0.30 -0.21 -28.67
C SER A 119 1.02 0.50 -28.43
N ASP A 120 0.98 1.81 -28.18
CA ASP A 120 2.17 2.65 -28.01
C ASP A 120 2.71 2.68 -26.56
N LEU A 121 2.02 2.07 -25.59
CA LEU A 121 2.45 2.09 -24.18
C LEU A 121 3.87 1.56 -23.98
N GLY A 122 4.24 0.48 -24.69
CA GLY A 122 5.59 -0.07 -24.63
C GLY A 122 6.66 0.90 -25.11
N ALA A 123 6.38 1.67 -26.17
CA ALA A 123 7.27 2.72 -26.68
C ALA A 123 7.32 3.92 -25.73
N ALA A 124 6.18 4.32 -25.16
CA ALA A 124 6.11 5.39 -24.18
C ALA A 124 6.95 5.09 -22.93
N LEU A 125 6.92 3.86 -22.42
CA LEU A 125 7.75 3.43 -21.29
C LEU A 125 9.25 3.47 -21.58
N GLN A 126 9.66 3.24 -22.84
CA GLN A 126 11.07 3.32 -23.23
C GLN A 126 11.55 4.77 -23.41
N THR A 127 10.66 5.66 -23.84
CA THR A 127 10.99 7.06 -24.17
C THR A 127 10.86 7.98 -22.99
N GLY A 128 9.84 7.78 -22.14
CA GLY A 128 9.55 8.63 -21.00
C GLY A 128 8.63 7.94 -19.96
N PRO A 129 9.16 6.99 -19.16
CA PRO A 129 8.36 6.23 -18.20
C PRO A 129 7.65 7.12 -17.16
N TYR A 130 8.21 8.29 -16.86
CA TYR A 130 7.60 9.28 -15.97
C TYR A 130 6.20 9.70 -16.42
N SER A 131 6.00 9.97 -17.71
CA SER A 131 4.69 10.39 -18.23
C SER A 131 3.62 9.33 -18.03
N VAL A 132 3.97 8.06 -18.23
CA VAL A 132 3.07 6.91 -18.00
C VAL A 132 2.70 6.80 -16.53
N TYR A 133 3.68 6.81 -15.63
CA TYR A 133 3.41 6.66 -14.21
C TYR A 133 2.71 7.89 -13.59
N SER A 134 3.03 9.11 -14.08
CA SER A 134 2.30 10.31 -13.67
C SER A 134 0.83 10.23 -14.09
N PHE A 135 0.56 9.81 -15.31
CA PHE A 135 -0.80 9.60 -15.79
C PHE A 135 -1.57 8.58 -14.94
N VAL A 136 -0.98 7.42 -14.65
CA VAL A 136 -1.63 6.41 -13.77
C VAL A 136 -1.97 7.00 -12.40
N ARG A 137 -1.02 7.69 -11.76
CA ARG A 137 -1.23 8.33 -10.45
C ARG A 137 -2.34 9.38 -10.49
N GLU A 138 -2.36 10.22 -11.51
CA GLU A 138 -3.39 11.26 -11.71
C GLU A 138 -4.78 10.65 -11.89
N ARG A 139 -4.89 9.58 -12.68
CA ARG A 139 -6.15 8.86 -12.89
C ARG A 139 -6.65 8.16 -11.63
N CYS A 140 -5.74 7.53 -10.86
CA CYS A 140 -6.09 6.95 -9.58
C CYS A 140 -6.54 8.02 -8.57
N ALA A 141 -5.83 9.16 -8.51
CA ALA A 141 -6.22 10.27 -7.64
C ALA A 141 -7.59 10.87 -8.03
N LEU A 142 -7.84 11.04 -9.33
CA LEU A 142 -9.15 11.45 -9.84
C LEU A 142 -10.23 10.46 -9.43
N TRP A 143 -9.98 9.16 -9.58
CA TRP A 143 -10.93 8.12 -9.23
C TRP A 143 -11.31 8.15 -7.75
N TRP A 144 -10.32 8.32 -6.86
CA TRP A 144 -10.56 8.49 -5.42
C TRP A 144 -11.35 9.76 -5.10
N GLY A 145 -11.01 10.88 -5.75
CA GLY A 145 -11.77 12.13 -5.62
C GLY A 145 -13.23 11.97 -6.05
N LEU A 146 -13.48 11.28 -7.16
CA LEU A 146 -14.84 10.98 -7.61
C LEU A 146 -15.59 10.06 -6.65
N ALA A 147 -14.93 9.07 -6.05
CA ALA A 147 -15.54 8.24 -5.02
C ALA A 147 -15.98 9.08 -3.81
N ASP A 148 -15.13 10.00 -3.39
CA ASP A 148 -15.43 10.90 -2.28
C ASP A 148 -16.57 11.88 -2.58
N GLU A 149 -16.73 12.33 -3.81
CA GLU A 149 -17.74 13.33 -4.21
C GLU A 149 -19.08 12.70 -4.63
N THR A 150 -19.08 11.48 -5.16
CA THR A 150 -20.26 10.94 -5.84
C THR A 150 -20.87 9.69 -5.19
N MET A 151 -20.12 8.96 -4.34
CA MET A 151 -20.68 7.79 -3.67
C MET A 151 -21.49 8.14 -2.42
N LEU A 152 -22.58 7.45 -2.25
CA LEU A 152 -23.30 7.45 -0.97
C LEU A 152 -22.40 6.87 0.13
N ARG A 153 -22.37 7.53 1.31
CA ARG A 153 -21.60 7.09 2.49
C ARG A 153 -22.28 5.88 3.16
N ASP A 154 -22.40 4.81 2.41
CA ASP A 154 -22.99 3.56 2.87
C ASP A 154 -21.95 2.44 2.95
N GLY A 155 -22.40 1.18 3.12
CA GLY A 155 -21.51 0.04 3.22
C GLY A 155 -20.60 -0.14 2.00
N ALA A 156 -21.00 0.27 0.79
CA ALA A 156 -20.17 0.14 -0.40
C ALA A 156 -18.98 1.11 -0.35
N TYR A 157 -19.23 2.37 -0.01
CA TYR A 157 -18.17 3.35 0.19
C TYR A 157 -17.14 2.89 1.24
N PHE A 158 -17.63 2.37 2.37
CA PHE A 158 -16.75 1.91 3.43
C PHE A 158 -15.97 0.66 3.06
N PHE A 159 -16.54 -0.30 2.29
CA PHE A 159 -15.77 -1.43 1.77
C PHE A 159 -14.72 -1.00 0.75
N LEU A 160 -15.04 -0.02 -0.09
CA LEU A 160 -14.08 0.56 -1.03
C LEU A 160 -12.86 1.15 -0.29
N GLY A 161 -13.13 1.98 0.71
CA GLY A 161 -12.11 2.57 1.59
C GLY A 161 -11.33 1.51 2.36
N ALA A 162 -12.00 0.49 2.89
CA ALA A 162 -11.35 -0.62 3.58
C ALA A 162 -10.34 -1.34 2.66
N GLY A 163 -10.70 -1.62 1.41
CA GLY A 163 -9.79 -2.20 0.41
C GLY A 163 -8.59 -1.31 0.14
N ARG A 164 -8.80 0.00 -0.04
CA ARG A 164 -7.73 0.99 -0.21
C ARG A 164 -6.72 0.96 0.93
N HIS A 165 -7.22 1.03 2.17
CA HIS A 165 -6.37 1.17 3.35
C HIS A 165 -5.69 -0.14 3.74
N ALA A 166 -6.32 -1.29 3.53
CA ALA A 166 -5.69 -2.58 3.70
C ALA A 166 -4.49 -2.73 2.74
N GLU A 167 -4.69 -2.42 1.46
CA GLU A 167 -3.59 -2.46 0.48
C GLU A 167 -2.47 -1.48 0.84
N SER A 168 -2.82 -0.25 1.24
CA SER A 168 -1.82 0.76 1.64
C SER A 168 -0.97 0.28 2.80
N ALA A 169 -1.58 -0.24 3.88
CA ALA A 169 -0.85 -0.76 5.03
C ALA A 169 0.12 -1.88 4.64
N GLU A 170 -0.36 -2.87 3.88
CA GLU A 170 0.45 -4.00 3.44
C GLU A 170 1.63 -3.58 2.55
N MET A 171 1.40 -2.66 1.62
CA MET A 171 2.44 -2.19 0.71
C MET A 171 3.54 -1.45 1.45
N ILE A 172 3.18 -0.54 2.37
CA ILE A 172 4.17 0.23 3.13
C ILE A 172 4.98 -0.69 4.05
N VAL A 173 4.34 -1.65 4.72
CA VAL A 173 5.04 -2.64 5.55
C VAL A 173 6.04 -3.45 4.72
N ARG A 174 5.63 -3.95 3.54
CA ARG A 174 6.54 -4.68 2.63
C ARG A 174 7.71 -3.83 2.17
N MET A 175 7.46 -2.56 1.81
CA MET A 175 8.51 -1.61 1.42
C MET A 175 9.53 -1.43 2.54
N LEU A 176 9.07 -1.19 3.76
CA LEU A 176 9.95 -1.00 4.92
C LEU A 176 10.74 -2.26 5.25
N ARG A 177 10.10 -3.44 5.22
CA ARG A 177 10.78 -4.71 5.47
C ARG A 177 11.91 -4.97 4.47
N VAL A 178 11.66 -4.77 3.19
CA VAL A 178 12.68 -4.95 2.14
C VAL A 178 13.84 -3.95 2.31
N ALA A 179 13.52 -2.69 2.63
CA ALA A 179 14.53 -1.66 2.84
C ALA A 179 15.42 -1.94 4.06
N LEU A 180 14.85 -2.43 5.16
CA LEU A 180 15.60 -2.77 6.37
C LEU A 180 16.41 -4.06 6.19
N SER A 181 15.88 -5.10 5.53
CA SER A 181 16.61 -6.37 5.28
C SER A 181 17.85 -6.16 4.44
N GLY A 182 17.86 -5.21 3.52
CA GLY A 182 19.03 -4.87 2.70
C GLY A 182 20.20 -4.28 3.49
N ARG A 183 19.94 -3.74 4.71
CA ARG A 183 20.99 -3.20 5.61
C ARG A 183 21.74 -4.30 6.36
N ASP A 184 21.00 -5.27 6.89
CA ASP A 184 21.58 -6.33 7.73
C ASP A 184 22.58 -7.21 6.94
N ALA A 185 22.35 -7.37 5.63
CA ALA A 185 23.18 -8.21 4.78
C ALA A 185 24.50 -7.56 4.30
N ARG A 186 24.64 -6.22 4.39
CA ARG A 186 25.76 -5.50 3.75
C ARG A 186 26.65 -4.66 4.66
N GLY A 187 26.20 -4.35 5.90
CA GLY A 187 27.02 -3.68 6.93
C GLY A 187 27.59 -2.28 6.55
N ASP A 188 27.13 -1.67 5.46
CA ASP A 188 27.67 -0.41 4.94
C ASP A 188 26.83 0.78 5.41
N PRO A 189 27.34 1.64 6.30
CA PRO A 189 26.59 2.77 6.89
C PRO A 189 26.22 3.87 5.87
N GLY A 190 26.89 3.93 4.72
CA GLY A 190 26.69 4.98 3.71
C GLY A 190 25.57 4.69 2.70
N ALA A 191 25.15 3.43 2.56
CA ALA A 191 24.18 3.02 1.55
C ALA A 191 22.70 3.29 1.95
N GLY A 192 22.45 3.69 3.20
CA GLY A 192 21.11 3.78 3.75
C GLY A 192 20.30 5.00 3.33
N GLY A 193 20.94 6.16 3.16
CA GLY A 193 20.22 7.42 2.94
C GLY A 193 19.48 7.53 1.60
N ASP A 194 20.08 6.98 0.54
CA ASP A 194 19.48 7.04 -0.80
C ASP A 194 18.26 6.11 -0.92
N GLY A 195 18.32 4.94 -0.28
CA GLY A 195 17.17 4.02 -0.20
C GLY A 195 16.01 4.63 0.59
N ALA A 196 16.29 5.30 1.71
CA ALA A 196 15.31 6.00 2.52
C ALA A 196 14.65 7.15 1.75
N LEU A 197 15.43 7.93 1.01
CA LEU A 197 14.92 8.97 0.13
C LEU A 197 14.01 8.41 -0.96
N ALA A 198 14.43 7.31 -1.61
CA ALA A 198 13.64 6.65 -2.64
C ALA A 198 12.30 6.13 -2.08
N LEU A 199 12.27 5.60 -0.85
CA LEU A 199 11.03 5.21 -0.20
C LEU A 199 10.09 6.40 0.02
N LEU A 200 10.59 7.50 0.57
CA LEU A 200 9.79 8.72 0.75
C LEU A 200 9.24 9.25 -0.58
N GLN A 201 10.03 9.21 -1.65
CA GLN A 201 9.59 9.59 -2.98
C GLN A 201 8.51 8.64 -3.52
N ALA A 202 8.68 7.32 -3.34
CA ALA A 202 7.73 6.31 -3.76
C ALA A 202 6.35 6.45 -3.10
N VAL A 203 6.32 6.85 -1.83
CA VAL A 203 5.03 7.12 -1.14
C VAL A 203 4.56 8.57 -1.31
N GLY A 204 5.34 9.46 -1.93
CA GLY A 204 5.04 10.89 -2.04
C GLY A 204 5.18 11.65 -0.70
N GLY A 205 5.99 11.10 0.23
CA GLY A 205 6.09 11.57 1.62
C GLY A 205 7.23 12.54 1.91
N LEU A 206 8.07 12.86 0.94
CA LEU A 206 9.29 13.64 1.18
C LEU A 206 9.02 15.01 1.81
N GLU A 207 8.04 15.74 1.30
CA GLU A 207 7.71 17.08 1.81
C GLU A 207 7.00 17.01 3.18
N ALA A 208 6.15 16.00 3.39
CA ALA A 208 5.52 15.75 4.68
C ALA A 208 6.59 15.42 5.74
N PHE A 209 7.52 14.51 5.42
CA PHE A 209 8.65 14.17 6.28
C PHE A 209 9.47 15.39 6.68
N ARG A 210 9.92 16.19 5.70
CA ARG A 210 10.71 17.40 5.96
C ARG A 210 10.00 18.41 6.87
N ARG A 211 8.68 18.46 6.83
CA ARG A 211 7.89 19.37 7.65
C ARG A 211 7.65 18.84 9.07
N SER A 212 7.50 17.53 9.24
CA SER A 212 7.15 16.92 10.55
C SER A 212 8.38 16.40 11.31
N VAL A 213 9.46 16.02 10.61
CA VAL A 213 10.64 15.40 11.22
C VAL A 213 11.86 16.34 11.12
N PRO A 214 12.28 16.98 12.21
CA PRO A 214 13.45 17.89 12.22
C PRO A 214 14.77 17.11 12.31
N ARG A 215 14.88 15.99 11.59
CA ARG A 215 16.05 15.10 11.55
C ARG A 215 16.42 14.83 10.09
N PRO A 216 17.69 14.42 9.81
CA PRO A 216 18.11 14.03 8.47
C PRO A 216 17.27 12.88 7.90
N VAL A 217 17.23 12.80 6.57
CA VAL A 217 16.65 11.64 5.87
C VAL A 217 17.62 10.48 6.00
N ASP A 218 17.34 9.58 6.91
CA ASP A 218 18.05 8.32 7.10
C ASP A 218 17.03 7.16 7.25
N PRO A 219 17.45 5.90 7.10
CA PRO A 219 16.52 4.78 7.10
C PRO A 219 15.73 4.58 8.40
N GLU A 220 16.31 4.95 9.54
CA GLU A 220 15.68 4.79 10.84
C GLU A 220 14.55 5.82 11.02
N THR A 221 14.87 7.09 10.80
CA THR A 221 13.88 8.18 10.88
C THR A 221 12.76 8.05 9.85
N VAL A 222 13.06 7.53 8.65
CA VAL A 222 12.05 7.27 7.63
C VAL A 222 11.19 6.06 8.00
N ALA A 223 11.77 5.00 8.56
CA ALA A 223 11.01 3.86 9.04
C ALA A 223 10.09 4.23 10.19
N GLU A 224 10.56 5.03 11.17
CA GLU A 224 9.73 5.58 12.23
C GLU A 224 8.56 6.41 11.67
N PHE A 225 8.84 7.35 10.78
CA PHE A 225 7.83 8.21 10.17
C PHE A 225 6.77 7.41 9.40
N LEU A 226 7.19 6.51 8.52
CA LEU A 226 6.26 5.70 7.73
C LEU A 226 5.53 4.63 8.55
N THR A 227 6.02 4.28 9.74
CA THR A 227 5.34 3.34 10.63
C THR A 227 4.35 4.05 11.54
N PHE A 228 4.73 5.17 12.16
CA PHE A 228 3.97 5.72 13.29
C PHE A 228 3.25 7.04 13.02
N GLU A 229 3.56 7.77 11.91
CA GLU A 229 2.96 9.10 11.68
C GLU A 229 1.51 8.98 11.21
N THR A 230 0.55 9.25 12.10
CA THR A 230 -0.89 9.13 11.81
C THR A 230 -1.44 10.29 10.98
N ASP A 231 -0.78 11.44 10.97
CA ASP A 231 -1.19 12.59 10.16
C ASP A 231 -0.74 12.47 8.69
N TYR A 232 0.10 11.46 8.38
CA TYR A 232 0.53 11.19 7.01
C TYR A 232 -0.27 10.02 6.40
N PRO A 233 -1.09 10.25 5.34
CA PRO A 233 -2.04 9.24 4.81
C PRO A 233 -1.40 7.93 4.33
N HIS A 234 -0.13 7.98 3.90
CA HIS A 234 0.64 6.81 3.45
C HIS A 234 1.64 6.35 4.53
N SER A 235 1.22 6.33 5.79
CA SER A 235 1.89 5.62 6.87
C SER A 235 1.13 4.34 7.23
N VAL A 236 1.80 3.42 7.91
CA VAL A 236 1.17 2.19 8.44
C VAL A 236 0.10 2.56 9.47
N GLY A 237 0.44 3.44 10.41
CA GLY A 237 -0.48 3.89 11.47
C GLY A 237 -1.76 4.51 10.91
N ALA A 238 -1.63 5.49 10.00
CA ALA A 238 -2.79 6.13 9.36
C ALA A 238 -3.63 5.14 8.56
N SER A 239 -2.98 4.21 7.82
CA SER A 239 -3.69 3.20 7.03
C SER A 239 -4.47 2.22 7.91
N ILE A 240 -3.90 1.76 9.03
CA ILE A 240 -4.58 0.89 10.00
C ILE A 240 -5.75 1.61 10.66
N GLU A 241 -5.57 2.87 11.04
CA GLU A 241 -6.65 3.68 11.63
C GLU A 241 -7.81 3.89 10.66
N ALA A 242 -7.52 4.24 9.42
CA ALA A 242 -8.52 4.43 8.38
C ALA A 242 -9.23 3.10 8.01
N LEU A 243 -8.50 1.97 7.96
CA LEU A 243 -9.08 0.64 7.77
C LEU A 243 -10.02 0.27 8.92
N GLN A 244 -9.61 0.49 10.16
CA GLN A 244 -10.43 0.26 11.35
C GLN A 244 -11.69 1.11 11.32
N SER A 245 -11.57 2.39 11.00
CA SER A 245 -12.70 3.31 10.89
C SER A 245 -13.69 2.86 9.82
N ALA A 246 -13.21 2.56 8.61
CA ALA A 246 -14.06 2.11 7.52
C ALA A 246 -14.84 0.83 7.88
N LEU A 247 -14.16 -0.18 8.41
CA LEU A 247 -14.81 -1.43 8.84
C LEU A 247 -15.78 -1.21 10.01
N GLY A 248 -15.50 -0.24 10.88
CA GLY A 248 -16.35 0.13 12.02
C GLY A 248 -17.71 0.71 11.61
N GLU A 249 -17.78 1.33 10.44
CA GLU A 249 -19.02 1.91 9.88
C GLU A 249 -19.86 0.87 9.10
N ILE A 250 -19.33 -0.35 8.89
CA ILE A 250 -20.04 -1.40 8.15
C ILE A 250 -21.06 -2.11 9.04
N GLY A 251 -22.31 -1.69 8.96
CA GLY A 251 -23.45 -2.30 9.65
C GLY A 251 -23.49 -2.01 11.16
N ALA A 252 -24.63 -2.35 11.78
CA ALA A 252 -24.92 -2.03 13.19
C ALA A 252 -23.94 -2.67 14.21
N THR A 253 -23.21 -3.72 13.84
CA THR A 253 -22.23 -4.43 14.68
C THR A 253 -20.78 -4.24 14.21
N GLY A 254 -20.55 -3.29 13.31
CA GLY A 254 -19.22 -3.08 12.70
C GLY A 254 -18.10 -2.90 13.73
N ARG A 255 -18.31 -1.99 14.70
CA ARG A 255 -17.32 -1.65 15.73
C ARG A 255 -16.91 -2.81 16.64
N GLY A 256 -17.78 -3.79 16.85
CA GLY A 256 -17.50 -5.01 17.62
C GLY A 256 -17.04 -6.19 16.77
N ALA A 257 -16.82 -6.02 15.47
CA ALA A 257 -16.40 -7.09 14.60
C ALA A 257 -14.95 -7.54 14.88
N PRO A 258 -14.64 -8.84 14.76
CA PRO A 258 -13.30 -9.35 15.03
C PRO A 258 -12.17 -8.59 14.32
N PRO A 259 -12.24 -8.29 13.00
CA PRO A 259 -11.19 -7.54 12.34
C PRO A 259 -11.02 -6.11 12.91
N VAL A 260 -12.10 -5.45 13.32
CA VAL A 260 -12.04 -4.11 13.92
C VAL A 260 -11.37 -4.14 15.29
N LEU A 261 -11.70 -5.13 16.12
CA LEU A 261 -11.07 -5.30 17.45
C LEU A 261 -9.59 -5.65 17.32
N ARG A 262 -9.22 -6.46 16.32
CA ARG A 262 -7.82 -6.79 16.05
C ARG A 262 -7.03 -5.56 15.61
N LEU A 263 -7.57 -4.73 14.73
CA LEU A 263 -6.97 -3.47 14.31
C LEU A 263 -6.84 -2.49 15.48
N ALA A 264 -7.84 -2.43 16.37
CA ALA A 264 -7.76 -1.61 17.58
C ALA A 264 -6.60 -2.03 18.49
N ARG A 265 -6.41 -3.35 18.67
CA ARG A 265 -5.27 -3.88 19.41
C ARG A 265 -3.95 -3.52 18.75
N LEU A 266 -3.85 -3.71 17.44
CA LEU A 266 -2.63 -3.39 16.68
C LEU A 266 -2.27 -1.90 16.75
N ARG A 267 -3.27 -1.01 16.70
CA ARG A 267 -3.06 0.43 16.93
C ARG A 267 -2.49 0.73 18.31
N ALA A 268 -3.08 0.13 19.36
CA ALA A 268 -2.60 0.33 20.72
C ALA A 268 -1.14 -0.18 20.89
N GLU A 269 -0.78 -1.28 20.23
CA GLU A 269 0.60 -1.77 20.19
C GLU A 269 1.55 -0.77 19.50
N LEU A 270 1.14 -0.17 18.38
CA LEU A 270 1.92 0.86 17.68
C LEU A 270 2.11 2.12 18.54
N GLU A 271 1.06 2.60 19.19
CA GLU A 271 1.12 3.75 20.10
C GLU A 271 2.06 3.49 21.27
N PHE A 272 2.01 2.27 21.84
CA PHE A 272 2.91 1.85 22.90
C PHE A 272 4.38 1.84 22.46
N HIS A 273 4.69 1.29 21.28
CA HIS A 273 6.05 1.31 20.73
C HIS A 273 6.56 2.72 20.47
N ARG A 274 5.74 3.59 19.90
CA ARG A 274 6.08 5.02 19.71
C ARG A 274 6.38 5.71 21.03
N GLY A 275 5.61 5.42 22.08
CA GLY A 275 5.82 5.98 23.44
C GLY A 275 7.13 5.55 24.08
N ILE A 276 7.56 4.31 23.85
CA ILE A 276 8.84 3.79 24.34
C ILE A 276 10.02 4.50 23.66
N GLU A 277 9.96 4.67 22.33
CA GLU A 277 11.05 5.28 21.56
C GLU A 277 11.22 6.78 21.87
N THR A 278 10.14 7.48 22.19
CA THR A 278 10.16 8.93 22.47
C THR A 278 10.35 9.27 23.97
N GLY A 279 10.25 8.31 24.86
CA GLY A 279 10.30 8.51 26.32
C GLY A 279 11.72 8.54 26.89
N ALA A 280 11.88 9.18 28.08
CA ALA A 280 13.13 9.19 28.84
C ALA A 280 13.61 7.76 29.27
N ASP A 281 12.74 6.78 29.16
CA ASP A 281 12.99 5.37 29.50
C ASP A 281 13.47 4.51 28.31
N ALA A 282 13.70 5.10 27.13
CA ALA A 282 14.19 4.38 25.94
C ALA A 282 15.48 3.58 26.23
N ALA A 283 16.33 4.08 27.13
CA ALA A 283 17.56 3.40 27.57
C ALA A 283 17.31 2.22 28.54
N ALA A 284 16.19 2.21 29.27
CA ALA A 284 15.86 1.19 30.26
C ALA A 284 15.04 0.03 29.67
N ASN A 285 14.36 0.25 28.55
CA ASN A 285 13.43 -0.73 27.99
C ASN A 285 14.02 -1.53 26.82
N ARG A 286 15.14 -2.23 27.07
CA ARG A 286 15.79 -3.13 26.11
C ARG A 286 15.00 -4.40 25.77
N GLY A 287 13.74 -4.49 26.18
CA GLY A 287 12.84 -5.62 25.92
C GLY A 287 11.81 -5.38 24.81
N GLY A 288 11.81 -4.22 24.14
CA GLY A 288 10.93 -3.93 23.01
C GLY A 288 11.35 -4.69 21.74
N ARG A 289 10.37 -4.99 20.86
CA ARG A 289 10.66 -5.53 19.53
C ARG A 289 11.51 -4.55 18.75
N SER A 290 12.47 -5.03 17.97
CA SER A 290 13.14 -4.21 16.95
C SER A 290 12.14 -3.75 15.88
N MET A 291 12.46 -2.70 15.13
CA MET A 291 11.61 -2.25 14.01
C MET A 291 11.32 -3.37 13.02
N SER A 292 12.32 -4.21 12.73
CA SER A 292 12.15 -5.37 11.82
C SER A 292 11.14 -6.38 12.37
N GLU A 293 11.22 -6.73 13.66
CA GLU A 293 10.28 -7.65 14.33
C GLU A 293 8.88 -7.03 14.44
N LEU A 294 8.80 -5.72 14.66
CA LEU A 294 7.52 -5.01 14.68
C LEU A 294 6.83 -5.05 13.31
N LEU A 295 7.55 -4.75 12.24
CA LEU A 295 7.01 -4.79 10.87
C LEU A 295 6.59 -6.20 10.45
N GLU A 296 7.35 -7.24 10.87
CA GLU A 296 6.96 -8.63 10.64
C GLU A 296 5.65 -8.97 11.38
N HIS A 297 5.55 -8.57 12.65
CA HIS A 297 4.33 -8.75 13.43
C HIS A 297 3.13 -8.04 12.79
N ILE A 298 3.29 -6.78 12.36
CA ILE A 298 2.23 -6.03 11.68
C ILE A 298 1.79 -6.76 10.40
N GLN A 299 2.72 -7.27 9.60
CA GLN A 299 2.39 -8.01 8.38
C GLN A 299 1.56 -9.26 8.67
N LEU A 300 1.92 -10.02 9.69
CA LEU A 300 1.17 -11.22 10.11
C LEU A 300 -0.25 -10.86 10.60
N GLU A 301 -0.36 -9.80 11.41
CA GLU A 301 -1.67 -9.34 11.90
C GLU A 301 -2.57 -8.83 10.77
N LEU A 302 -2.03 -8.10 9.78
CA LEU A 302 -2.78 -7.66 8.61
C LEU A 302 -3.28 -8.85 7.78
N ALA A 303 -2.49 -9.90 7.60
CA ALA A 303 -2.92 -11.12 6.90
C ALA A 303 -4.08 -11.83 7.63
N VAL A 304 -4.05 -11.84 8.97
CA VAL A 304 -5.17 -12.36 9.78
C VAL A 304 -6.40 -11.47 9.64
N VAL A 305 -6.23 -10.14 9.67
CA VAL A 305 -7.34 -9.19 9.46
C VAL A 305 -8.01 -9.43 8.11
N ASP A 306 -7.23 -9.62 7.03
CA ASP A 306 -7.76 -9.88 5.69
C ASP A 306 -8.59 -11.19 5.66
N THR A 307 -8.09 -12.25 6.28
CA THR A 307 -8.83 -13.52 6.45
C THR A 307 -10.13 -13.34 7.25
N GLU A 308 -10.12 -12.54 8.30
CA GLU A 308 -11.31 -12.25 9.11
C GLU A 308 -12.34 -11.41 8.35
N ILE A 309 -11.87 -10.46 7.50
CA ILE A 309 -12.74 -9.67 6.60
C ILE A 309 -13.42 -10.61 5.61
N GLU A 310 -12.65 -11.48 4.94
CA GLU A 310 -13.18 -12.44 3.97
C GLU A 310 -14.24 -13.34 4.60
N ARG A 311 -13.92 -13.98 5.71
CA ARG A 311 -14.84 -14.89 6.41
C ARG A 311 -16.12 -14.19 6.85
N ARG A 312 -16.02 -12.96 7.38
CA ARG A 312 -17.17 -12.25 7.95
C ARG A 312 -18.08 -11.66 6.89
N TYR A 313 -17.52 -11.08 5.85
CA TYR A 313 -18.28 -10.24 4.93
C TYR A 313 -18.51 -10.86 3.56
N PHE A 314 -17.66 -11.81 3.14
CA PHE A 314 -17.69 -12.30 1.77
C PHE A 314 -18.17 -13.76 1.66
N THR A 315 -17.93 -14.62 2.66
CA THR A 315 -18.35 -16.03 2.59
C THR A 315 -19.81 -16.28 2.96
N GLY A 316 -20.49 -15.26 3.50
CA GLY A 316 -21.90 -15.39 3.88
C GLY A 316 -22.16 -16.27 5.10
N GLU A 317 -21.14 -16.70 5.82
CA GLU A 317 -21.31 -17.39 7.09
C GLU A 317 -21.93 -16.44 8.13
N ALA A 318 -23.18 -16.70 8.51
CA ALA A 318 -23.84 -15.99 9.59
C ALA A 318 -23.01 -16.17 10.87
N PRO A 319 -22.83 -15.11 11.69
CA PRO A 319 -22.14 -15.26 12.97
C PRO A 319 -22.87 -16.31 13.80
N VAL A 320 -22.15 -17.34 14.24
CA VAL A 320 -22.66 -18.35 15.18
C VAL A 320 -23.16 -17.57 16.39
N ARG A 321 -24.49 -17.48 16.54
CA ARG A 321 -25.11 -16.98 17.76
C ARG A 321 -24.66 -17.91 18.88
N GLN A 322 -23.75 -17.49 19.74
CA GLN A 322 -23.58 -18.14 21.04
C GLN A 322 -24.94 -18.01 21.75
N VAL A 323 -25.67 -19.11 21.79
CA VAL A 323 -26.81 -19.26 22.69
C VAL A 323 -26.23 -19.26 24.09
N VAL A 324 -26.31 -18.11 24.77
CA VAL A 324 -26.08 -18.06 26.20
C VAL A 324 -27.24 -18.83 26.80
N SER A 325 -26.98 -20.05 27.21
CA SER A 325 -27.91 -20.83 28.06
C SER A 325 -27.97 -20.11 29.40
N THR A 326 -29.11 -19.54 29.71
CA THR A 326 -29.51 -19.06 31.04
C THR A 326 -29.59 -20.20 32.05
#